data_ad45cdb4cd82c01d70ab92a34719da8e
#
_entry.id   ad45cdb4cd82c01d70ab92a34719da8e
#
_cell.length_a   1.000
_cell.length_b   1.000
_cell.length_c   1.000
_cell.angle_alpha   90.00
_cell.angle_beta   90.00
_cell.angle_gamma   90.00
#
_symmetry.space_group_name_H-M   'P 1'
#
loop_
_entity.id
_entity.type
_entity.pdbx_description
1 polymer ?
#
loop_
_entity_poly.entity_id
_entity_poly.type
_entity_poly.pdbx_seq_one_letter_code
_entity_poly.pdbx_strand_id
1 'polypeptide(L)'
;HQLQETNLTDDDFLEILNKIGERDCLVVYMVDLFDYNGSLIQGLARHVNYNDLLVIGNKRDILPKSIKDTKIIHWLRRQLKLEGIKPVDVLLTSGKKNYHLDELMAMIDQYRKGRDVYVVGATNVGKSSLINALLKAYSNENENLITTSEFPGTTLDLIEIPLDEHSSIYDSPGIVNRHQIAHIVDEKELQNILPQSELRPVNYQLNSQQTLYFGGLARLD
;
A
#
# COMPACT_ATOMS: atom_id res chain seq x y z
N HIS A 1 -13.80 -2.77 16.53
CA HIS A 1 -14.00 -1.33 16.37
C HIS A 1 -13.81 -1.01 14.89
N GLN A 2 -14.92 -0.74 14.19
CA GLN A 2 -14.91 -0.08 12.89
C GLN A 2 -14.44 1.35 13.17
N LEU A 3 -13.22 1.67 12.74
CA LEU A 3 -12.80 3.05 12.57
C LEU A 3 -13.77 3.67 11.56
N GLN A 4 -14.48 4.72 11.96
CA GLN A 4 -15.32 5.50 11.07
C GLN A 4 -14.45 5.88 9.85
N GLU A 5 -14.91 5.47 8.67
CA GLU A 5 -14.45 6.07 7.43
C GLU A 5 -14.82 7.55 7.51
N THR A 6 -13.89 8.35 7.99
CA THR A 6 -13.99 9.80 7.83
C THR A 6 -14.00 10.04 6.33
N ASN A 7 -15.03 10.73 5.83
CA ASN A 7 -15.13 11.19 4.45
C ASN A 7 -14.04 12.26 4.20
N LEU A 8 -12.78 11.83 4.15
CA LEU A 8 -11.66 12.67 3.75
C LEU A 8 -11.84 13.02 2.29
N THR A 9 -11.81 14.30 2.01
CA THR A 9 -11.77 14.80 0.63
C THR A 9 -10.37 14.59 0.05
N ASP A 10 -10.25 14.61 -1.26
CA ASP A 10 -8.94 14.54 -1.92
C ASP A 10 -8.02 15.69 -1.45
N ASP A 11 -8.58 16.86 -1.15
CA ASP A 11 -7.85 18.04 -0.66
C ASP A 11 -7.30 17.82 0.77
N ASP A 12 -8.08 17.20 1.66
CA ASP A 12 -7.63 16.88 3.04
C ASP A 12 -6.45 15.92 3.01
N PHE A 13 -6.48 14.94 2.10
CA PHE A 13 -5.38 14.00 1.96
C PHE A 13 -4.11 14.66 1.39
N LEU A 14 -4.24 15.53 0.40
CA LEU A 14 -3.12 16.30 -0.14
C LEU A 14 -2.49 17.20 0.93
N GLU A 15 -3.30 17.77 1.81
CA GLU A 15 -2.80 18.54 2.97
C GLU A 15 -1.97 17.66 3.91
N ILE A 16 -2.42 16.43 4.19
CA ILE A 16 -1.66 15.47 5.02
C ILE A 16 -0.33 15.14 4.34
N LEU A 17 -0.32 14.85 3.05
CA LEU A 17 0.91 14.55 2.30
C LEU A 17 1.89 15.74 2.33
N ASN A 18 1.40 16.97 2.18
CA ASN A 18 2.23 18.16 2.26
C ASN A 18 2.85 18.30 3.66
N LYS A 19 2.07 18.09 4.71
CA LYS A 19 2.57 18.11 6.10
C LYS A 19 3.61 17.02 6.38
N ILE A 20 3.43 15.82 5.79
CA ILE A 20 4.44 14.77 5.84
C ILE A 20 5.72 15.24 5.12
N GLY A 21 5.57 15.90 3.95
CA GLY A 21 6.69 16.44 3.18
C GLY A 21 7.49 17.53 3.89
N GLU A 22 6.91 18.23 4.84
CA GLU A 22 7.59 19.24 5.68
C GLU A 22 8.43 18.63 6.82
N ARG A 23 8.33 17.32 7.05
CA ARG A 23 9.03 16.61 8.11
C ARG A 23 10.24 15.87 7.56
N ASP A 24 11.27 15.70 8.39
CA ASP A 24 12.35 14.76 8.11
C ASP A 24 11.93 13.36 8.58
N CYS A 25 11.47 12.54 7.67
CA CYS A 25 10.90 11.21 7.96
C CYS A 25 11.22 10.20 6.85
N LEU A 26 10.94 8.93 7.13
CA LEU A 26 10.84 7.90 6.11
C LEU A 26 9.38 7.78 5.69
N VAL A 27 9.10 7.82 4.40
CA VAL A 27 7.76 7.55 3.86
C VAL A 27 7.72 6.12 3.32
N VAL A 28 6.86 5.29 3.89
CA VAL A 28 6.57 3.95 3.40
C VAL A 28 5.34 4.04 2.50
N TYR A 29 5.54 3.94 1.21
CA TYR A 29 4.48 4.02 0.21
C TYR A 29 4.01 2.63 -0.22
N MET A 30 2.75 2.31 0.06
CA MET A 30 2.14 1.04 -0.32
C MET A 30 1.36 1.14 -1.61
N VAL A 31 1.65 0.20 -2.51
CA VAL A 31 0.89 -0.01 -3.76
C VAL A 31 0.34 -1.43 -3.82
N ASP A 32 -0.79 -1.59 -4.51
CA ASP A 32 -1.42 -2.88 -4.77
C ASP A 32 -0.83 -3.48 -6.05
N LEU A 33 -0.20 -4.64 -5.96
CA LEU A 33 0.37 -5.31 -7.14
C LEU A 33 -0.70 -5.82 -8.11
N PHE A 34 -1.92 -6.04 -7.65
CA PHE A 34 -3.03 -6.49 -8.48
C PHE A 34 -3.74 -5.31 -9.17
N ASP A 35 -3.96 -4.22 -8.43
CA ASP A 35 -4.55 -2.98 -8.95
C ASP A 35 -3.55 -1.82 -8.79
N TYR A 36 -2.43 -1.92 -9.52
CA TYR A 36 -1.36 -0.93 -9.42
C TYR A 36 -1.84 0.48 -9.78
N ASN A 37 -2.53 0.62 -10.90
CA ASN A 37 -3.01 1.94 -11.36
C ASN A 37 -4.04 2.54 -10.41
N GLY A 38 -4.94 1.73 -9.87
CA GLY A 38 -5.93 2.16 -8.87
C GLY A 38 -5.31 2.52 -7.51
N SER A 39 -4.10 2.04 -7.24
CA SER A 39 -3.39 2.34 -5.98
C SER A 39 -2.41 3.51 -6.07
N LEU A 40 -2.22 4.08 -7.27
CA LEU A 40 -1.31 5.21 -7.45
C LEU A 40 -1.85 6.48 -6.81
N ILE A 41 -1.00 7.17 -6.05
CA ILE A 41 -1.24 8.52 -5.54
C ILE A 41 -0.59 9.50 -6.50
N GLN A 42 -1.43 10.22 -7.25
CA GLN A 42 -0.96 11.19 -8.24
C GLN A 42 -0.17 12.31 -7.57
N GLY A 43 0.99 12.61 -8.13
CA GLY A 43 1.84 13.69 -7.62
C GLY A 43 2.53 13.42 -6.28
N LEU A 44 2.49 12.20 -5.76
CA LEU A 44 3.11 11.84 -4.47
C LEU A 44 4.53 12.40 -4.33
N ALA A 45 5.36 12.23 -5.37
CA ALA A 45 6.74 12.68 -5.36
C ALA A 45 6.90 14.19 -5.09
N ARG A 46 5.91 15.01 -5.45
CA ARG A 46 5.92 16.46 -5.21
C ARG A 46 5.55 16.81 -3.77
N HIS A 47 4.63 16.03 -3.18
CA HIS A 47 4.11 16.29 -1.84
C HIS A 47 5.06 15.82 -0.75
N VAL A 48 5.69 14.64 -0.92
CA VAL A 48 6.63 14.12 0.07
C VAL A 48 8.03 14.72 -0.03
N ASN A 49 8.24 15.57 -1.02
CA ASN A 49 9.42 16.40 -1.19
C ASN A 49 10.73 15.59 -1.23
N TYR A 50 11.67 15.87 -0.27
CA TYR A 50 12.99 15.25 -0.21
C TYR A 50 13.06 14.03 0.70
N ASN A 51 11.93 13.57 1.21
CA ASN A 51 11.91 12.41 2.10
C ASN A 51 12.29 11.12 1.36
N ASP A 52 13.01 10.25 2.05
CA ASP A 52 13.30 8.91 1.58
C ASP A 52 11.97 8.14 1.41
N LEU A 53 11.78 7.50 0.26
CA LEU A 53 10.60 6.68 -0.04
C LEU A 53 10.99 5.20 -0.09
N LEU A 54 10.45 4.41 0.83
CA LEU A 54 10.47 2.94 0.76
C LEU A 54 9.15 2.48 0.15
N VAL A 55 9.18 1.79 -0.99
CA VAL A 55 7.96 1.35 -1.68
C VAL A 55 7.67 -0.11 -1.39
N ILE A 56 6.42 -0.39 -1.01
CA ILE A 56 5.92 -1.73 -0.71
C ILE A 56 4.92 -2.15 -1.78
N GLY A 57 5.27 -3.17 -2.57
CA GLY A 57 4.33 -3.86 -3.44
C GLY A 57 3.59 -4.94 -2.66
N ASN A 58 2.37 -4.66 -2.24
CA ASN A 58 1.56 -5.57 -1.43
C ASN A 58 0.71 -6.53 -2.28
N LYS A 59 0.17 -7.56 -1.65
CA LYS A 59 -0.61 -8.64 -2.26
C LYS A 59 0.20 -9.54 -3.20
N ARG A 60 1.50 -9.75 -2.90
CA ARG A 60 2.36 -10.67 -3.67
C ARG A 60 1.77 -12.09 -3.75
N ASP A 61 1.05 -12.49 -2.74
CA ASP A 61 0.47 -13.84 -2.60
C ASP A 61 -0.64 -14.16 -3.61
N ILE A 62 -1.26 -13.17 -4.23
CA ILE A 62 -2.28 -13.38 -5.28
C ILE A 62 -1.68 -13.42 -6.69
N LEU A 63 -0.45 -12.96 -6.89
CA LEU A 63 0.23 -13.08 -8.17
C LEU A 63 0.79 -14.50 -8.37
N PRO A 64 0.90 -14.99 -9.62
CA PRO A 64 1.43 -16.32 -9.90
C PRO A 64 2.82 -16.53 -9.30
N LYS A 65 3.03 -17.65 -8.62
CA LYS A 65 4.34 -18.04 -8.07
C LYS A 65 5.39 -18.28 -9.14
N SER A 66 4.96 -18.59 -10.36
CA SER A 66 5.85 -18.74 -11.51
C SER A 66 6.60 -17.45 -11.89
N ILE A 67 6.08 -16.29 -11.47
CA ILE A 67 6.73 -15.00 -11.68
C ILE A 67 7.71 -14.75 -10.53
N LYS A 68 9.00 -14.65 -10.85
CA LYS A 68 10.05 -14.35 -9.86
C LYS A 68 9.89 -12.94 -9.31
N ASP A 69 10.11 -12.76 -8.03
CA ASP A 69 10.02 -11.47 -7.33
C ASP A 69 10.92 -10.41 -7.96
N THR A 70 12.11 -10.80 -8.40
CA THR A 70 13.03 -9.90 -9.12
C THR A 70 12.38 -9.27 -10.36
N LYS A 71 11.57 -10.03 -11.11
CA LYS A 71 10.85 -9.49 -12.29
C LYS A 71 9.79 -8.48 -11.89
N ILE A 72 9.06 -8.76 -10.80
CA ILE A 72 8.02 -7.86 -10.28
C ILE A 72 8.66 -6.57 -9.76
N ILE A 73 9.76 -6.67 -9.00
CA ILE A 73 10.50 -5.51 -8.48
C ILE A 73 11.03 -4.65 -9.63
N HIS A 74 11.62 -5.25 -10.66
CA HIS A 74 12.09 -4.52 -11.84
C HIS A 74 10.96 -3.80 -12.59
N TRP A 75 9.82 -4.49 -12.76
CA TRP A 75 8.63 -3.89 -13.34
C TRP A 75 8.11 -2.72 -12.48
N LEU A 76 7.99 -2.91 -11.17
CA LEU A 76 7.49 -1.90 -10.24
C LEU A 76 8.41 -0.67 -10.23
N ARG A 77 9.74 -0.85 -10.16
CA ARG A 77 10.70 0.27 -10.25
C ARG A 77 10.57 1.06 -11.55
N ARG A 78 10.31 0.36 -12.66
CA ARG A 78 10.07 1.01 -13.96
C ARG A 78 8.79 1.83 -13.97
N GLN A 79 7.69 1.29 -13.41
CA GLN A 79 6.42 2.02 -13.30
C GLN A 79 6.56 3.26 -12.40
N LEU A 80 7.15 3.10 -11.23
CA LEU A 80 7.42 4.21 -10.29
C LEU A 80 8.25 5.33 -10.94
N LYS A 81 9.23 4.97 -11.75
CA LYS A 81 10.04 5.95 -12.50
C LYS A 81 9.20 6.78 -13.47
N LEU A 82 8.19 6.20 -14.12
CA LEU A 82 7.26 6.92 -15.00
C LEU A 82 6.44 7.97 -14.23
N GLU A 83 6.13 7.68 -12.95
CA GLU A 83 5.44 8.59 -12.04
C GLU A 83 6.40 9.60 -11.36
N GLY A 84 7.67 9.61 -11.73
CA GLY A 84 8.68 10.49 -11.12
C GLY A 84 9.14 10.05 -9.73
N ILE A 85 8.75 8.85 -9.28
CA ILE A 85 9.09 8.31 -7.96
C ILE A 85 10.42 7.56 -8.03
N LYS A 86 11.35 7.92 -7.15
CA LYS A 86 12.67 7.28 -7.00
C LYS A 86 12.79 6.70 -5.60
N PRO A 87 12.34 5.45 -5.38
CA PRO A 87 12.42 4.85 -4.05
C PRO A 87 13.86 4.53 -3.65
N VAL A 88 14.16 4.65 -2.34
CA VAL A 88 15.43 4.16 -1.77
C VAL A 88 15.50 2.65 -1.90
N ASP A 89 14.36 1.97 -1.71
CA ASP A 89 14.22 0.55 -1.99
C ASP A 89 12.78 0.13 -2.30
N VAL A 90 12.61 -1.12 -2.73
CA VAL A 90 11.32 -1.72 -3.07
C VAL A 90 11.26 -3.12 -2.48
N LEU A 91 10.22 -3.41 -1.71
CA LEU A 91 9.95 -4.72 -1.13
C LEU A 91 8.57 -5.22 -1.57
N LEU A 92 8.47 -6.54 -1.79
CA LEU A 92 7.18 -7.20 -2.03
C LEU A 92 6.69 -7.84 -0.75
N THR A 93 5.42 -7.61 -0.39
CA THR A 93 4.82 -8.14 0.82
C THR A 93 3.46 -8.78 0.59
N SER A 94 2.99 -9.49 1.59
CA SER A 94 1.60 -9.88 1.76
C SER A 94 1.23 -9.76 3.23
N GLY A 95 0.46 -8.75 3.56
CA GLY A 95 -0.05 -8.58 4.93
C GLY A 95 -0.95 -9.74 5.39
N LYS A 96 -1.59 -10.45 4.46
CA LYS A 96 -2.45 -11.61 4.76
C LYS A 96 -1.63 -12.86 5.14
N LYS A 97 -0.41 -13.00 4.61
CA LYS A 97 0.45 -14.18 4.80
C LYS A 97 1.75 -13.89 5.56
N ASN A 98 1.89 -12.71 6.12
CA ASN A 98 3.12 -12.24 6.78
C ASN A 98 4.38 -12.43 5.91
N TYR A 99 4.20 -12.31 4.58
CA TYR A 99 5.28 -12.51 3.63
C TYR A 99 6.24 -11.32 3.69
N HIS A 100 7.53 -11.61 3.94
CA HIS A 100 8.61 -10.62 4.08
C HIS A 100 8.38 -9.55 5.18
N LEU A 101 7.62 -9.86 6.24
CA LEU A 101 7.34 -8.90 7.30
C LEU A 101 8.62 -8.55 8.08
N ASP A 102 9.43 -9.56 8.43
CA ASP A 102 10.70 -9.34 9.16
C ASP A 102 11.69 -8.53 8.31
N GLU A 103 11.73 -8.79 6.99
CA GLU A 103 12.55 -8.04 6.06
C GLU A 103 12.08 -6.58 5.96
N LEU A 104 10.77 -6.35 5.95
CA LEU A 104 10.20 -5.00 5.98
C LEU A 104 10.63 -4.23 7.23
N MET A 105 10.59 -4.89 8.38
CA MET A 105 11.02 -4.31 9.65
C MET A 105 12.49 -3.90 9.62
N ALA A 106 13.35 -4.80 9.13
CA ALA A 106 14.78 -4.53 8.98
C ALA A 106 15.04 -3.37 8.00
N MET A 107 14.29 -3.30 6.90
CA MET A 107 14.41 -2.22 5.92
C MET A 107 13.93 -0.88 6.48
N ILE A 108 12.80 -0.87 7.20
CA ILE A 108 12.32 0.34 7.90
C ILE A 108 13.40 0.85 8.85
N ASP A 109 13.97 -0.02 9.66
CA ASP A 109 15.00 0.35 10.63
C ASP A 109 16.27 0.89 9.94
N GLN A 110 16.69 0.28 8.86
CA GLN A 110 17.83 0.71 8.05
C GLN A 110 17.61 2.09 7.44
N TYR A 111 16.45 2.33 6.82
CA TYR A 111 16.22 3.56 6.03
C TYR A 111 15.66 4.72 6.86
N ARG A 112 14.97 4.47 7.98
CA ARG A 112 14.49 5.55 8.85
C ARG A 112 15.60 6.33 9.54
N LYS A 113 16.72 5.69 9.84
CA LYS A 113 17.88 6.33 10.50
C LYS A 113 17.49 7.09 11.77
N GLY A 114 16.64 6.50 12.62
CA GLY A 114 16.13 7.12 13.84
C GLY A 114 15.01 8.15 13.65
N ARG A 115 14.53 8.36 12.41
CA ARG A 115 13.41 9.27 12.11
C ARG A 115 12.06 8.58 12.28
N ASP A 116 11.01 9.37 12.32
CA ASP A 116 9.63 8.90 12.22
C ASP A 116 9.36 8.24 10.86
N VAL A 117 8.36 7.37 10.84
CA VAL A 117 7.94 6.63 9.65
C VAL A 117 6.46 6.91 9.38
N TYR A 118 6.12 7.36 8.19
CA TYR A 118 4.73 7.56 7.77
C TYR A 118 4.35 6.54 6.70
N VAL A 119 3.31 5.74 6.98
CA VAL A 119 2.78 4.77 6.02
C VAL A 119 1.67 5.43 5.23
N VAL A 120 1.84 5.53 3.92
CA VAL A 120 0.88 6.14 3.00
C VAL A 120 0.46 5.15 1.93
N GLY A 121 -0.78 5.26 1.47
CA GLY A 121 -1.31 4.39 0.42
C GLY A 121 -2.79 4.68 0.16
N ALA A 122 -3.26 4.28 -1.01
CA ALA A 122 -4.67 4.34 -1.35
C ALA A 122 -5.49 3.38 -0.47
N THR A 123 -6.81 3.54 -0.46
CA THR A 123 -7.71 2.58 0.18
C THR A 123 -7.54 1.19 -0.46
N ASN A 124 -7.83 0.14 0.27
CA ASN A 124 -7.80 -1.26 -0.20
C ASN A 124 -6.44 -1.82 -0.67
N VAL A 125 -5.34 -1.08 -0.53
CA VAL A 125 -3.99 -1.60 -0.82
C VAL A 125 -3.50 -2.62 0.21
N GLY A 126 -4.23 -2.77 1.33
CA GLY A 126 -3.88 -3.67 2.43
C GLY A 126 -3.07 -3.02 3.55
N LYS A 127 -3.10 -1.68 3.63
CA LYS A 127 -2.36 -0.90 4.65
C LYS A 127 -2.74 -1.32 6.07
N SER A 128 -4.02 -1.39 6.41
CA SER A 128 -4.50 -1.84 7.73
C SER A 128 -4.07 -3.27 8.07
N SER A 129 -4.03 -4.17 7.07
CA SER A 129 -3.55 -5.53 7.28
C SER A 129 -2.06 -5.56 7.61
N LEU A 130 -1.26 -4.72 6.94
CA LEU A 130 0.16 -4.59 7.22
C LEU A 130 0.40 -3.98 8.60
N ILE A 131 -0.29 -2.90 8.94
CA ILE A 131 -0.22 -2.24 10.26
C ILE A 131 -0.58 -3.24 11.37
N ASN A 132 -1.66 -4.01 11.21
CA ASN A 132 -2.03 -5.05 12.18
C ASN A 132 -0.98 -6.16 12.30
N ALA A 133 -0.31 -6.53 11.21
CA ALA A 133 0.78 -7.50 11.24
C ALA A 133 2.01 -6.94 11.96
N LEU A 134 2.36 -5.67 11.72
CA LEU A 134 3.41 -4.96 12.43
C LEU A 134 3.10 -4.86 13.93
N LEU A 135 1.87 -4.45 14.27
CA LEU A 135 1.42 -4.38 15.67
C LEU A 135 1.59 -5.72 16.39
N LYS A 136 1.18 -6.82 15.76
CA LYS A 136 1.34 -8.16 16.36
C LYS A 136 2.81 -8.53 16.56
N ALA A 137 3.69 -8.16 15.65
CA ALA A 137 5.12 -8.43 15.76
C ALA A 137 5.75 -7.63 16.93
N TYR A 138 5.36 -6.35 17.11
CA TYR A 138 5.87 -5.50 18.18
C TYR A 138 5.18 -5.73 19.54
N SER A 139 3.88 -6.06 19.60
CA SER A 139 3.15 -6.25 20.85
C SER A 139 3.57 -7.49 21.64
N ASN A 140 4.24 -8.45 21.01
CA ASN A 140 4.83 -9.59 21.75
C ASN A 140 5.96 -9.17 22.69
N GLU A 141 6.51 -7.97 22.53
CA GLU A 141 7.58 -7.42 23.37
C GLU A 141 7.11 -6.34 24.38
N ASN A 142 5.96 -5.68 24.12
CA ASN A 142 5.48 -4.58 24.98
C ASN A 142 3.95 -4.43 24.94
N GLU A 143 3.26 -4.82 26.01
CA GLU A 143 1.79 -4.91 26.09
C GLU A 143 0.98 -3.58 26.03
N ASN A 144 1.61 -2.38 25.93
CA ASN A 144 0.92 -1.10 26.19
C ASN A 144 1.15 0.01 25.15
N LEU A 145 1.44 -0.27 23.88
CA LEU A 145 2.04 0.77 23.03
C LEU A 145 1.25 1.18 21.79
N ILE A 146 -0.05 0.91 21.70
CA ILE A 146 -0.87 1.48 20.62
C ILE A 146 -1.54 2.73 21.15
N THR A 147 -1.16 3.87 20.66
CA THR A 147 -1.85 5.12 20.92
C THR A 147 -2.47 5.66 19.63
N THR A 148 -3.58 6.36 19.78
CA THR A 148 -4.07 7.23 18.71
C THR A 148 -3.52 8.62 18.99
N SER A 149 -2.83 9.20 18.04
CA SER A 149 -2.35 10.58 18.13
C SER A 149 -3.02 11.43 17.05
N GLU A 150 -3.31 12.69 17.39
CA GLU A 150 -3.76 13.64 16.38
C GLU A 150 -2.59 13.98 15.43
N PHE A 151 -2.85 13.93 14.12
CA PHE A 151 -1.88 14.44 13.16
C PHE A 151 -1.72 15.94 13.39
N PRO A 152 -0.49 16.45 13.68
CA PRO A 152 -0.29 17.85 14.05
C PRO A 152 -0.88 18.83 13.03
N GLY A 153 -1.80 19.67 13.49
CA GLY A 153 -2.50 20.66 12.68
C GLY A 153 -3.74 20.14 11.93
N THR A 154 -4.22 18.94 12.27
CA THR A 154 -5.50 18.41 11.77
C THR A 154 -6.30 17.82 12.92
N THR A 155 -7.57 17.51 12.68
CA THR A 155 -8.46 16.78 13.60
C THR A 155 -8.47 15.27 13.31
N LEU A 156 -7.46 14.78 12.56
CA LEU A 156 -7.38 13.39 12.12
C LEU A 156 -6.54 12.58 13.09
N ASP A 157 -7.14 11.51 13.60
CA ASP A 157 -6.45 10.54 14.43
C ASP A 157 -5.60 9.60 13.56
N LEU A 158 -4.33 9.47 13.92
CA LEU A 158 -3.42 8.49 13.37
C LEU A 158 -3.22 7.35 14.37
N ILE A 159 -3.01 6.15 13.83
CA ILE A 159 -2.47 5.06 14.63
C ILE A 159 -0.97 5.29 14.77
N GLU A 160 -0.50 5.41 16.01
CA GLU A 160 0.91 5.56 16.34
C GLU A 160 1.44 4.26 16.95
N ILE A 161 2.54 3.76 16.39
CA ILE A 161 3.27 2.59 16.87
C ILE A 161 4.68 3.05 17.22
N PRO A 162 5.05 3.15 18.51
CA PRO A 162 6.41 3.49 18.89
C PRO A 162 7.42 2.47 18.37
N LEU A 163 8.51 2.95 17.80
CA LEU A 163 9.66 2.13 17.36
C LEU A 163 10.78 2.14 18.39
N ASP A 164 11.00 3.30 18.99
CA ASP A 164 11.96 3.54 20.06
C ASP A 164 11.50 4.71 20.93
N GLU A 165 12.40 5.23 21.81
CA GLU A 165 12.09 6.34 22.72
C GLU A 165 11.81 7.68 22.00
N HIS A 166 12.18 7.80 20.72
CA HIS A 166 12.18 9.07 19.99
C HIS A 166 11.43 9.04 18.66
N SER A 167 11.03 7.87 18.19
CA SER A 167 10.42 7.71 16.87
C SER A 167 9.29 6.68 16.84
N SER A 168 8.34 6.91 15.96
CA SER A 168 7.14 6.08 15.80
C SER A 168 6.83 5.81 14.32
N ILE A 169 6.06 4.76 14.08
CA ILE A 169 5.35 4.55 12.80
C ILE A 169 3.97 5.19 12.94
N TYR A 170 3.60 6.01 11.97
CA TYR A 170 2.29 6.61 11.85
C TYR A 170 1.54 6.04 10.65
N ASP A 171 0.33 5.53 10.91
CA ASP A 171 -0.56 5.10 9.83
C ASP A 171 -1.40 6.28 9.37
N SER A 172 -1.16 6.78 8.14
CA SER A 172 -1.97 7.84 7.56
C SER A 172 -3.32 7.30 7.09
N PRO A 173 -4.38 8.11 7.06
CA PRO A 173 -5.63 7.73 6.41
C PRO A 173 -5.40 7.28 4.96
N GLY A 174 -6.14 6.26 4.51
CA GLY A 174 -6.06 5.82 3.12
C GLY A 174 -6.69 6.83 2.17
N ILE A 175 -6.05 7.10 1.04
CA ILE A 175 -6.66 7.92 -0.01
C ILE A 175 -7.72 7.13 -0.76
N VAL A 176 -8.87 7.73 -1.00
CA VAL A 176 -9.90 7.17 -1.86
C VAL A 176 -9.58 7.52 -3.30
N ASN A 177 -9.09 6.55 -4.06
CA ASN A 177 -8.90 6.72 -5.49
C ASN A 177 -10.16 6.21 -6.23
N ARG A 178 -10.94 7.13 -6.79
CA ARG A 178 -12.20 6.81 -7.51
C ARG A 178 -12.00 5.91 -8.72
N HIS A 179 -10.78 5.77 -9.23
CA HIS A 179 -10.44 4.87 -10.33
C HIS A 179 -10.19 3.42 -9.89
N GLN A 180 -10.18 3.14 -8.58
CA GLN A 180 -10.11 1.77 -8.10
C GLN A 180 -11.38 1.00 -8.49
N ILE A 181 -11.19 -0.25 -8.89
CA ILE A 181 -12.30 -1.15 -9.24
C ILE A 181 -13.33 -1.27 -8.11
N ALA A 182 -12.88 -1.16 -6.86
CA ALA A 182 -13.72 -1.18 -5.67
C ALA A 182 -14.76 -0.03 -5.60
N HIS A 183 -14.56 1.05 -6.36
CA HIS A 183 -15.48 2.18 -6.43
C HIS A 183 -16.32 2.21 -7.71
N ILE A 184 -16.08 1.27 -8.63
CA ILE A 184 -16.74 1.21 -9.95
C ILE A 184 -17.85 0.15 -9.95
N VAL A 185 -17.70 -0.91 -9.16
CA VAL A 185 -18.59 -2.04 -9.08
C VAL A 185 -19.23 -2.15 -7.70
N ASP A 186 -20.37 -2.84 -7.59
CA ASP A 186 -20.99 -3.08 -6.28
C ASP A 186 -20.18 -4.08 -5.42
N GLU A 187 -20.51 -4.15 -4.13
CA GLU A 187 -19.76 -4.98 -3.17
C GLU A 187 -19.81 -6.49 -3.52
N LYS A 188 -20.92 -6.97 -4.07
CA LYS A 188 -21.08 -8.38 -4.47
C LYS A 188 -20.26 -8.70 -5.70
N GLU A 189 -20.26 -7.80 -6.67
CA GLU A 189 -19.43 -7.91 -7.86
C GLU A 189 -17.95 -7.83 -7.51
N LEU A 190 -17.58 -6.94 -6.60
CA LEU A 190 -16.21 -6.80 -6.13
C LEU A 190 -15.66 -8.08 -5.52
N GLN A 191 -16.45 -8.78 -4.70
CA GLN A 191 -16.06 -10.07 -4.11
C GLN A 191 -15.78 -11.16 -5.17
N ASN A 192 -16.47 -11.11 -6.32
CA ASN A 192 -16.23 -12.02 -7.42
C ASN A 192 -15.03 -11.65 -8.29
N ILE A 193 -14.68 -10.38 -8.35
CA ILE A 193 -13.60 -9.83 -9.19
C ILE A 193 -12.26 -9.92 -8.48
N LEU A 194 -12.23 -9.61 -7.18
CA LEU A 194 -10.99 -9.61 -6.41
C LEU A 194 -10.51 -11.04 -6.13
N PRO A 195 -9.29 -11.39 -6.52
CA PRO A 195 -8.76 -12.72 -6.25
C PRO A 195 -8.54 -12.91 -4.75
N GLN A 196 -9.08 -14.03 -4.24
CA GLN A 196 -8.92 -14.44 -2.84
C GLN A 196 -7.70 -15.36 -2.61
N SER A 197 -7.11 -15.85 -3.69
CA SER A 197 -5.98 -16.77 -3.69
C SER A 197 -5.09 -16.52 -4.90
N GLU A 198 -3.98 -17.24 -4.98
CA GLU A 198 -3.04 -17.16 -6.10
C GLU A 198 -3.75 -17.31 -7.46
N LEU A 199 -3.51 -16.35 -8.33
CA LEU A 199 -3.93 -16.39 -9.74
C LEU A 199 -3.10 -17.43 -10.49
N ARG A 200 -3.77 -18.40 -11.06
CA ARG A 200 -3.13 -19.43 -11.89
C ARG A 200 -3.23 -19.03 -13.36
N PRO A 201 -2.10 -18.95 -14.08
CA PRO A 201 -2.15 -18.71 -15.52
C PRO A 201 -2.97 -19.78 -16.23
N VAL A 202 -3.91 -19.36 -17.08
CA VAL A 202 -4.67 -20.25 -17.94
C VAL A 202 -4.37 -19.87 -19.38
N ASN A 203 -3.98 -20.86 -20.19
CA ASN A 203 -3.73 -20.65 -21.61
C ASN A 203 -4.97 -21.01 -22.40
N TYR A 204 -5.49 -20.08 -23.16
CA TYR A 204 -6.57 -20.29 -24.10
C TYR A 204 -6.03 -20.30 -25.52
N GLN A 205 -6.37 -21.33 -26.29
CA GLN A 205 -6.11 -21.38 -27.72
C GLN A 205 -7.38 -20.99 -28.44
N LEU A 206 -7.46 -19.74 -28.89
CA LEU A 206 -8.64 -19.25 -29.61
C LEU A 206 -8.48 -19.54 -31.10
N ASN A 207 -9.53 -20.05 -31.71
CA ASN A 207 -9.63 -20.13 -33.18
C ASN A 207 -10.14 -18.78 -33.72
N SER A 208 -9.99 -18.59 -35.02
CA SER A 208 -10.57 -17.42 -35.70
C SER A 208 -12.08 -17.31 -35.41
N GLN A 209 -12.52 -16.10 -35.09
CA GLN A 209 -13.92 -15.76 -34.76
C GLN A 209 -14.38 -16.23 -33.35
N GLN A 210 -13.50 -16.69 -32.50
CA GLN A 210 -13.81 -16.93 -31.09
C GLN A 210 -13.45 -15.72 -30.23
N THR A 211 -14.29 -15.44 -29.26
CA THR A 211 -14.13 -14.34 -28.31
C THR A 211 -14.00 -14.90 -26.90
N LEU A 212 -13.05 -14.39 -26.13
CA LEU A 212 -12.89 -14.70 -24.71
C LEU A 212 -13.45 -13.56 -23.87
N TYR A 213 -14.38 -13.88 -22.97
CA TYR A 213 -14.91 -12.94 -21.99
C TYR A 213 -14.29 -13.19 -20.61
N PHE A 214 -13.85 -12.12 -19.96
CA PHE A 214 -13.29 -12.14 -18.61
C PHE A 214 -14.31 -11.57 -17.63
N GLY A 215 -15.18 -12.43 -17.08
CA GLY A 215 -16.12 -12.07 -16.02
C GLY A 215 -17.03 -10.87 -16.31
N GLY A 216 -17.30 -10.58 -17.58
CA GLY A 216 -18.06 -9.37 -17.97
C GLY A 216 -17.25 -8.05 -17.94
N LEU A 217 -16.00 -8.09 -17.49
CA LEU A 217 -15.15 -6.90 -17.35
C LEU A 217 -14.35 -6.58 -18.61
N ALA A 218 -13.96 -7.59 -19.36
CA ALA A 218 -13.17 -7.44 -20.57
C ALA A 218 -13.52 -8.49 -21.60
N ARG A 219 -13.23 -8.16 -22.87
CA ARG A 219 -13.41 -9.01 -24.02
C ARG A 219 -12.13 -9.02 -24.85
N LEU A 220 -11.71 -10.21 -25.31
CA LEU A 220 -10.62 -10.39 -26.23
C LEU A 220 -11.17 -11.10 -27.49
N ASP A 221 -11.07 -10.45 -28.65
CA ASP A 221 -11.48 -10.96 -29.95
C ASP A 221 -10.27 -11.45 -30.74
#